data_0d6f28566643ea7e55c9b4e8ed012ebe
#
_entry.id   0d6f28566643ea7e55c9b4e8ed012ebe
#
_cell.length_a   1.000
_cell.length_b   1.000
_cell.length_c   1.000
_cell.angle_alpha   90.00
_cell.angle_beta   90.00
_cell.angle_gamma   90.00
#
_symmetry.space_group_name_H-M   'P 1'
#
loop_
_entity.id
_entity.type
_entity.pdbx_description
1 polymer ?
#
loop_
_entity_poly.entity_id
_entity_poly.type
_entity_poly.pdbx_seq_one_letter_code
_entity_poly.pdbx_strand_id
1 'polypeptide(L)'
;ESGQIKTTADLDKAIDRAARADLDRRWLVADVTTWYPVTEEPQRHFTNAVAAYARKDYKAAATEIRKATSYLRLEAGRATGAPKQDLDRSVAQLDMLAASMETGAVTDEHTLANAFANADHALAVAHRAKATESWARKDYDKAGYELKAAAFGLESAADWTGGEAKAGASATVAEARAVGEKLASGGAWTRDEVTKGLDALGHSIDELGRKIGRAT
;
A
#
# COMPACT_ATOMS: atom_id res chain seq x y z
N GLU A 1 7.76 -9.95 -44.10
CA GLU A 1 8.17 -8.51 -44.03
C GLU A 1 7.74 -7.98 -42.67
N SER A 2 8.70 -7.86 -41.75
CA SER A 2 8.45 -7.24 -40.42
C SER A 2 8.43 -5.73 -40.62
N GLY A 3 7.23 -5.18 -40.89
CA GLY A 3 7.01 -3.74 -40.91
C GLY A 3 7.28 -3.19 -39.48
N GLN A 4 8.34 -2.42 -39.32
CA GLN A 4 8.62 -1.74 -38.08
C GLN A 4 7.56 -0.66 -37.87
N ILE A 5 6.76 -0.81 -36.81
CA ILE A 5 5.84 0.23 -36.32
C ILE A 5 6.69 1.34 -35.71
N LYS A 6 6.74 2.51 -36.34
CA LYS A 6 7.56 3.65 -35.92
C LYS A 6 6.73 4.85 -35.45
N THR A 7 5.46 4.88 -35.78
CA THR A 7 4.54 5.98 -35.45
C THR A 7 3.19 5.45 -34.98
N THR A 8 2.42 6.29 -34.29
CA THR A 8 1.03 5.99 -33.93
C THR A 8 0.17 5.71 -35.16
N ALA A 9 0.46 6.34 -36.30
CA ALA A 9 -0.24 6.11 -37.57
C ALA A 9 0.07 4.72 -38.16
N ASP A 10 1.26 4.18 -37.95
CA ASP A 10 1.61 2.80 -38.36
C ASP A 10 0.91 1.78 -37.47
N LEU A 11 0.78 2.07 -36.16
CA LEU A 11 0.01 1.26 -35.22
C LEU A 11 -1.47 1.23 -35.59
N ASP A 12 -2.02 2.37 -35.95
CA ASP A 12 -3.43 2.53 -36.37
C ASP A 12 -3.78 1.70 -37.60
N LYS A 13 -2.84 1.53 -38.52
CA LYS A 13 -3.02 0.71 -39.74
C LYS A 13 -2.84 -0.79 -39.46
N ALA A 14 -2.09 -1.15 -38.44
CA ALA A 14 -1.75 -2.54 -38.13
C ALA A 14 -2.78 -3.25 -37.25
N ILE A 15 -3.68 -2.50 -36.59
CA ILE A 15 -4.61 -3.02 -35.60
C ILE A 15 -6.06 -2.79 -36.06
N ASP A 16 -6.86 -3.85 -36.09
CA ASP A 16 -8.28 -3.71 -36.37
C ASP A 16 -9.04 -2.96 -35.23
N ARG A 17 -10.24 -2.49 -35.52
CA ARG A 17 -11.02 -1.64 -34.62
C ARG A 17 -11.34 -2.32 -33.27
N ALA A 18 -11.48 -3.65 -33.23
CA ALA A 18 -11.81 -4.41 -32.03
C ALA A 18 -10.55 -4.59 -31.15
N ALA A 19 -9.41 -4.92 -31.78
CA ALA A 19 -8.12 -5.01 -31.10
C ALA A 19 -7.67 -3.65 -30.55
N ARG A 20 -7.98 -2.56 -31.27
CA ARG A 20 -7.71 -1.20 -30.82
C ARG A 20 -8.49 -0.84 -29.56
N ALA A 21 -9.80 -1.13 -29.50
CA ALA A 21 -10.63 -0.86 -28.34
C ALA A 21 -10.21 -1.68 -27.10
N ASP A 22 -9.61 -2.85 -27.29
CA ASP A 22 -9.04 -3.67 -26.21
C ASP A 22 -7.67 -3.13 -25.76
N LEU A 23 -6.84 -2.67 -26.69
CA LEU A 23 -5.58 -1.98 -26.38
C LEU A 23 -5.80 -0.68 -25.63
N ASP A 24 -6.71 0.16 -26.08
CA ASP A 24 -7.04 1.43 -25.42
C ASP A 24 -7.55 1.20 -24.00
N ARG A 25 -8.36 0.16 -23.76
CA ARG A 25 -8.76 -0.26 -22.42
C ARG A 25 -7.59 -0.74 -21.56
N ARG A 26 -6.69 -1.51 -22.13
CA ARG A 26 -5.49 -2.02 -21.43
C ARG A 26 -4.50 -0.89 -21.10
N TRP A 27 -4.32 0.06 -21.99
CA TRP A 27 -3.52 1.25 -21.74
C TRP A 27 -4.12 2.13 -20.65
N LEU A 28 -5.43 2.35 -20.69
CA LEU A 28 -6.13 3.11 -19.63
C LEU A 28 -6.01 2.44 -18.26
N VAL A 29 -6.15 1.12 -18.20
CA VAL A 29 -5.97 0.34 -16.97
C VAL A 29 -4.51 0.36 -16.51
N ALA A 30 -3.53 0.30 -17.42
CA ALA A 30 -2.11 0.38 -17.07
C ALA A 30 -1.74 1.77 -16.52
N ASP A 31 -2.23 2.85 -17.13
CA ASP A 31 -2.03 4.22 -16.62
C ASP A 31 -2.69 4.42 -15.26
N VAL A 32 -3.92 3.99 -15.08
CA VAL A 32 -4.63 4.05 -13.78
C VAL A 32 -3.89 3.20 -12.73
N THR A 33 -3.41 2.01 -13.09
CA THR A 33 -2.67 1.13 -12.15
C THR A 33 -1.29 1.71 -11.78
N THR A 34 -0.70 2.55 -12.62
CA THR A 34 0.59 3.19 -12.34
C THR A 34 0.44 4.38 -11.39
N TRP A 35 -0.72 5.06 -11.39
CA TRP A 35 -0.96 6.30 -10.65
C TRP A 35 -1.69 6.12 -9.31
N TYR A 36 -2.39 5.00 -9.12
CA TYR A 36 -3.11 4.74 -7.87
C TYR A 36 -2.48 3.56 -7.13
N PRO A 37 -1.85 3.79 -5.97
CA PRO A 37 -1.45 2.70 -5.09
C PRO A 37 -2.71 1.93 -4.67
N VAL A 38 -2.71 0.62 -4.90
CA VAL A 38 -3.81 -0.27 -4.50
C VAL A 38 -3.67 -0.55 -3.00
N THR A 39 -4.06 0.42 -2.18
CA THR A 39 -3.86 0.38 -0.73
C THR A 39 -4.94 -0.39 0.01
N GLU A 40 -6.15 -0.42 -0.52
CA GLU A 40 -7.31 -1.02 0.15
C GLU A 40 -7.36 -2.55 0.03
N GLU A 41 -6.73 -3.13 -1.00
CA GLU A 41 -6.80 -4.57 -1.25
C GLU A 41 -6.15 -5.42 -0.15
N PRO A 42 -4.93 -5.13 0.34
CA PRO A 42 -4.36 -5.88 1.47
C PRO A 42 -5.28 -5.87 2.69
N GLN A 43 -5.82 -4.70 3.04
CA GLN A 43 -6.71 -4.53 4.18
C GLN A 43 -8.02 -5.31 4.05
N ARG A 44 -8.60 -5.33 2.84
CA ARG A 44 -9.79 -6.15 2.56
C ARG A 44 -9.51 -7.64 2.80
N HIS A 45 -8.36 -8.13 2.36
CA HIS A 45 -7.96 -9.52 2.57
C HIS A 45 -7.64 -9.82 4.04
N PHE A 46 -7.03 -8.90 4.78
CA PHE A 46 -6.81 -9.06 6.22
C PHE A 46 -8.15 -9.15 6.99
N THR A 47 -9.11 -8.30 6.68
CA THR A 47 -10.46 -8.36 7.24
C THR A 47 -11.16 -9.69 6.93
N ASN A 48 -11.05 -10.16 5.68
CA ASN A 48 -11.60 -11.45 5.28
C ASN A 48 -10.92 -12.62 6.01
N ALA A 49 -9.61 -12.54 6.24
CA ALA A 49 -8.86 -13.56 6.97
C ALA A 49 -9.33 -13.66 8.42
N VAL A 50 -9.53 -12.52 9.12
CA VAL A 50 -10.10 -12.50 10.47
C VAL A 50 -11.50 -13.09 10.49
N ALA A 51 -12.36 -12.70 9.55
CA ALA A 51 -13.71 -13.24 9.45
C ALA A 51 -13.73 -14.75 9.19
N ALA A 52 -12.81 -15.28 8.39
CA ALA A 52 -12.66 -16.73 8.16
C ALA A 52 -12.12 -17.43 9.43
N TYR A 53 -11.13 -16.85 10.10
CA TYR A 53 -10.59 -17.37 11.35
C TYR A 53 -11.66 -17.47 12.44
N ALA A 54 -12.48 -16.44 12.62
CA ALA A 54 -13.59 -16.44 13.58
C ALA A 54 -14.59 -17.58 13.33
N ARG A 55 -14.79 -18.00 12.07
CA ARG A 55 -15.61 -19.16 11.69
C ARG A 55 -14.86 -20.48 11.76
N LYS A 56 -13.60 -20.48 12.19
CA LYS A 56 -12.70 -21.64 12.22
C LYS A 56 -12.41 -22.22 10.81
N ASP A 57 -12.62 -21.44 9.77
CA ASP A 57 -12.21 -21.80 8.40
C ASP A 57 -10.75 -21.35 8.16
N TYR A 58 -9.86 -22.09 8.78
CA TYR A 58 -8.43 -21.79 8.76
C TYR A 58 -7.82 -21.84 7.36
N LYS A 59 -8.36 -22.68 6.50
CA LYS A 59 -7.90 -22.78 5.10
C LYS A 59 -8.29 -21.53 4.29
N ALA A 60 -9.52 -21.05 4.48
CA ALA A 60 -9.94 -19.79 3.86
C ALA A 60 -9.15 -18.60 4.42
N ALA A 61 -8.92 -18.55 5.74
CA ALA A 61 -8.10 -17.53 6.36
C ALA A 61 -6.68 -17.50 5.77
N ALA A 62 -6.00 -18.63 5.67
CA ALA A 62 -4.69 -18.75 5.06
C ALA A 62 -4.68 -18.30 3.58
N THR A 63 -5.74 -18.61 2.84
CA THR A 63 -5.88 -18.19 1.44
C THR A 63 -5.97 -16.65 1.33
N GLU A 64 -6.75 -16.00 2.19
CA GLU A 64 -6.87 -14.55 2.21
C GLU A 64 -5.54 -13.88 2.63
N ILE A 65 -4.82 -14.42 3.63
CA ILE A 65 -3.49 -13.92 4.01
C ILE A 65 -2.53 -13.98 2.81
N ARG A 66 -2.50 -15.08 2.03
CA ARG A 66 -1.63 -15.20 0.85
C ARG A 66 -2.00 -14.20 -0.25
N LYS A 67 -3.28 -13.88 -0.42
CA LYS A 67 -3.70 -12.83 -1.35
C LYS A 67 -3.15 -11.48 -0.93
N ALA A 68 -3.31 -11.09 0.34
CA ALA A 68 -2.71 -9.86 0.87
C ALA A 68 -1.18 -9.85 0.68
N THR A 69 -0.50 -10.96 0.99
CA THR A 69 0.94 -11.10 0.82
C THR A 69 1.39 -10.85 -0.63
N SER A 70 0.58 -11.22 -1.61
CA SER A 70 0.89 -10.97 -3.03
C SER A 70 0.97 -9.49 -3.36
N TYR A 71 0.12 -8.64 -2.77
CA TYR A 71 0.19 -7.19 -2.91
C TYR A 71 1.45 -6.61 -2.25
N LEU A 72 1.81 -7.09 -1.05
CA LEU A 72 3.05 -6.67 -0.40
C LEU A 72 4.29 -7.02 -1.22
N ARG A 73 4.31 -8.19 -1.88
CA ARG A 73 5.40 -8.57 -2.81
C ARG A 73 5.50 -7.62 -4.00
N LEU A 74 4.36 -7.18 -4.57
CA LEU A 74 4.36 -6.18 -5.64
C LEU A 74 4.98 -4.86 -5.17
N GLU A 75 4.60 -4.40 -3.98
CA GLU A 75 5.15 -3.17 -3.41
C GLU A 75 6.64 -3.33 -3.05
N ALA A 76 7.06 -4.47 -2.50
CA ALA A 76 8.46 -4.78 -2.24
C ALA A 76 9.31 -4.78 -3.53
N GLY A 77 8.75 -5.27 -4.64
CA GLY A 77 9.39 -5.21 -5.96
C GLY A 77 9.60 -3.78 -6.50
N ARG A 78 8.83 -2.82 -6.00
CA ARG A 78 8.89 -1.40 -6.38
C ARG A 78 9.64 -0.53 -5.37
N ALA A 79 9.96 -1.06 -4.20
CA ALA A 79 10.66 -0.37 -3.14
C ALA A 79 12.17 -0.64 -3.19
N THR A 80 12.96 0.25 -2.59
CA THR A 80 14.41 0.12 -2.46
C THR A 80 14.85 0.39 -1.01
N GLY A 81 16.05 -0.04 -0.65
CA GLY A 81 16.63 0.27 0.67
C GLY A 81 15.86 -0.33 1.85
N ALA A 82 15.78 0.40 2.95
CA ALA A 82 15.13 -0.02 4.18
C ALA A 82 13.62 -0.34 4.00
N PRO A 83 12.82 0.48 3.28
CA PRO A 83 11.41 0.16 3.02
C PRO A 83 11.20 -1.20 2.34
N LYS A 84 12.08 -1.56 1.39
CA LYS A 84 12.04 -2.89 0.76
C LYS A 84 12.27 -4.00 1.77
N GLN A 85 13.27 -3.86 2.63
CA GLN A 85 13.59 -4.85 3.65
C GLN A 85 12.44 -5.06 4.64
N ASP A 86 11.74 -3.98 4.99
CA ASP A 86 10.57 -4.05 5.87
C ASP A 86 9.38 -4.76 5.23
N LEU A 87 9.14 -4.50 3.94
CA LEU A 87 8.13 -5.22 3.17
C LEU A 87 8.49 -6.71 3.02
N ASP A 88 9.74 -7.03 2.68
CA ASP A 88 10.20 -8.42 2.55
C ASP A 88 10.07 -9.18 3.87
N ARG A 89 10.36 -8.54 5.02
CA ARG A 89 10.17 -9.11 6.36
C ARG A 89 8.69 -9.36 6.66
N SER A 90 7.82 -8.43 6.30
CA SER A 90 6.36 -8.59 6.46
C SER A 90 5.81 -9.70 5.56
N VAL A 91 6.29 -9.82 4.33
CA VAL A 91 5.97 -10.94 3.43
C VAL A 91 6.32 -12.28 4.07
N ALA A 92 7.55 -12.42 4.60
CA ALA A 92 7.98 -13.65 5.25
C ALA A 92 7.13 -13.97 6.49
N GLN A 93 6.79 -12.96 7.30
CA GLN A 93 5.93 -13.13 8.47
C GLN A 93 4.51 -13.59 8.08
N LEU A 94 3.92 -13.00 7.05
CA LEU A 94 2.59 -13.38 6.57
C LEU A 94 2.58 -14.78 5.93
N ASP A 95 3.64 -15.18 5.23
CA ASP A 95 3.76 -16.54 4.69
C ASP A 95 3.84 -17.59 5.81
N MET A 96 4.62 -17.32 6.86
CA MET A 96 4.67 -18.19 8.04
C MET A 96 3.32 -18.25 8.75
N LEU A 97 2.63 -17.11 8.89
CA LEU A 97 1.31 -17.04 9.48
C LEU A 97 0.29 -17.88 8.68
N ALA A 98 0.28 -17.76 7.36
CA ALA A 98 -0.60 -18.53 6.49
C ALA A 98 -0.35 -20.04 6.61
N ALA A 99 0.91 -20.47 6.67
CA ALA A 99 1.28 -21.88 6.86
C ALA A 99 0.84 -22.39 8.25
N SER A 100 1.06 -21.61 9.31
CA SER A 100 0.62 -21.95 10.66
C SER A 100 -0.90 -21.99 10.77
N MET A 101 -1.60 -21.13 10.04
CA MET A 101 -3.06 -21.14 9.98
C MET A 101 -3.60 -22.42 9.38
N GLU A 102 -3.02 -22.92 8.27
CA GLU A 102 -3.45 -24.16 7.62
C GLU A 102 -3.31 -25.39 8.52
N THR A 103 -2.31 -25.42 9.38
CA THR A 103 -2.09 -26.51 10.34
C THR A 103 -2.92 -26.37 11.61
N GLY A 104 -3.69 -25.27 11.75
CA GLY A 104 -4.45 -24.96 12.97
C GLY A 104 -3.58 -24.58 14.18
N ALA A 105 -2.30 -24.22 13.93
CA ALA A 105 -1.36 -23.86 15.00
C ALA A 105 -1.59 -22.41 15.52
N VAL A 106 -2.35 -21.59 14.81
CA VAL A 106 -2.70 -20.24 15.26
C VAL A 106 -3.92 -20.32 16.18
N THR A 107 -3.70 -20.05 17.46
CA THR A 107 -4.73 -20.16 18.52
C THR A 107 -5.19 -18.80 19.05
N ASP A 108 -4.55 -17.72 18.64
CA ASP A 108 -4.76 -16.37 19.17
C ASP A 108 -4.97 -15.35 18.04
N GLU A 109 -6.08 -14.62 18.12
CA GLU A 109 -6.42 -13.54 17.18
C GLU A 109 -5.42 -12.39 17.21
N HIS A 110 -4.77 -12.14 18.37
CA HIS A 110 -3.72 -11.14 18.47
C HIS A 110 -2.53 -11.43 17.56
N THR A 111 -2.26 -12.70 17.28
CA THR A 111 -1.20 -13.08 16.33
C THR A 111 -1.51 -12.57 14.92
N LEU A 112 -2.78 -12.62 14.48
CA LEU A 112 -3.20 -12.07 13.20
C LEU A 112 -3.09 -10.53 13.23
N ALA A 113 -3.68 -9.91 14.25
CA ALA A 113 -3.68 -8.44 14.38
C ALA A 113 -2.26 -7.87 14.36
N ASN A 114 -1.32 -8.48 15.10
CA ASN A 114 0.08 -8.06 15.11
C ASN A 114 0.76 -8.22 13.74
N ALA A 115 0.51 -9.32 13.04
CA ALA A 115 1.09 -9.54 11.71
C ALA A 115 0.53 -8.54 10.69
N PHE A 116 -0.76 -8.22 10.76
CA PHE A 116 -1.41 -7.26 9.89
C PHE A 116 -0.99 -5.82 10.20
N ALA A 117 -0.88 -5.44 11.48
CA ALA A 117 -0.30 -4.16 11.89
C ALA A 117 1.12 -3.98 11.34
N ASN A 118 1.96 -5.02 11.43
CA ASN A 118 3.31 -5.01 10.87
C ASN A 118 3.32 -4.83 9.35
N ALA A 119 2.42 -5.47 8.64
CA ALA A 119 2.32 -5.39 7.19
C ALA A 119 1.89 -3.99 6.74
N ASP A 120 0.83 -3.44 7.35
CA ASP A 120 0.32 -2.11 7.04
C ASP A 120 1.32 -1.01 7.43
N HIS A 121 2.04 -1.17 8.54
CA HIS A 121 3.16 -0.29 8.91
C HIS A 121 4.26 -0.28 7.83
N ALA A 122 4.66 -1.46 7.32
CA ALA A 122 5.67 -1.53 6.26
C ALA A 122 5.19 -0.87 4.95
N LEU A 123 3.91 -0.98 4.63
CA LEU A 123 3.29 -0.27 3.51
C LEU A 123 3.31 1.25 3.73
N ALA A 124 2.98 1.72 4.94
CA ALA A 124 3.06 3.15 5.29
C ALA A 124 4.47 3.72 5.12
N VAL A 125 5.50 3.01 5.60
CA VAL A 125 6.92 3.37 5.43
C VAL A 125 7.28 3.47 3.95
N ALA A 126 6.90 2.46 3.15
CA ALA A 126 7.23 2.40 1.73
C ALA A 126 6.55 3.53 0.93
N HIS A 127 5.27 3.78 1.16
CA HIS A 127 4.54 4.85 0.49
C HIS A 127 5.02 6.24 0.92
N ARG A 128 5.36 6.45 2.20
CA ARG A 128 5.97 7.71 2.65
C ARG A 128 7.30 7.97 1.95
N ALA A 129 8.15 6.97 1.81
CA ALA A 129 9.42 7.10 1.09
C ALA A 129 9.20 7.51 -0.37
N LYS A 130 8.24 6.88 -1.06
CA LYS A 130 7.86 7.21 -2.44
C LYS A 130 7.26 8.62 -2.54
N ALA A 131 6.44 9.05 -1.56
CA ALA A 131 5.89 10.40 -1.51
C ALA A 131 7.01 11.45 -1.41
N THR A 132 7.99 11.22 -0.54
CA THR A 132 9.16 12.08 -0.37
C THR A 132 10.01 12.15 -1.64
N GLU A 133 10.23 11.02 -2.31
CA GLU A 133 10.97 10.97 -3.57
C GLU A 133 10.23 11.70 -4.69
N SER A 134 8.92 11.49 -4.84
CA SER A 134 8.08 12.17 -5.84
C SER A 134 8.03 13.68 -5.57
N TRP A 135 7.92 14.09 -4.31
CA TRP A 135 8.01 15.49 -3.91
C TRP A 135 9.34 16.15 -4.30
N ALA A 136 10.46 15.47 -4.04
CA ALA A 136 11.79 15.95 -4.43
C ALA A 136 11.95 16.11 -5.94
N ARG A 137 11.30 15.24 -6.73
CA ARG A 137 11.27 15.29 -8.20
C ARG A 137 10.26 16.27 -8.77
N LYS A 138 9.46 16.93 -7.92
CA LYS A 138 8.36 17.83 -8.31
C LYS A 138 7.21 17.11 -9.04
N ASP A 139 7.05 15.82 -8.81
CA ASP A 139 5.98 14.97 -9.30
C ASP A 139 4.83 15.04 -8.25
N TYR A 140 4.15 16.19 -8.22
CA TYR A 140 3.30 16.58 -7.09
C TYR A 140 2.04 15.75 -6.95
N ASP A 141 1.39 15.41 -8.04
CA ASP A 141 0.22 14.55 -8.06
C ASP A 141 0.56 13.15 -7.54
N LYS A 142 1.66 12.56 -8.00
CA LYS A 142 2.16 11.29 -7.49
C LYS A 142 2.55 11.37 -6.02
N ALA A 143 3.24 12.44 -5.59
CA ALA A 143 3.55 12.66 -4.19
C ALA A 143 2.26 12.70 -3.33
N GLY A 144 1.19 13.32 -3.84
CA GLY A 144 -0.11 13.37 -3.19
C GLY A 144 -0.77 12.00 -3.03
N TYR A 145 -0.78 11.19 -4.09
CA TYR A 145 -1.30 9.83 -4.01
C TYR A 145 -0.51 8.94 -3.05
N GLU A 146 0.82 8.99 -3.11
CA GLU A 146 1.68 8.21 -2.21
C GLU A 146 1.54 8.67 -0.75
N LEU A 147 1.35 9.97 -0.50
CA LEU A 147 1.10 10.51 0.84
C LEU A 147 -0.23 10.01 1.41
N LYS A 148 -1.30 9.99 0.59
CA LYS A 148 -2.59 9.40 0.96
C LYS A 148 -2.49 7.91 1.25
N ALA A 149 -1.71 7.18 0.45
CA ALA A 149 -1.45 5.76 0.65
C ALA A 149 -0.68 5.48 1.95
N ALA A 150 0.32 6.29 2.26
CA ALA A 150 1.06 6.18 3.51
C ALA A 150 0.16 6.48 4.74
N ALA A 151 -0.71 7.49 4.63
CA ALA A 151 -1.69 7.79 5.68
C ALA A 151 -2.69 6.65 5.88
N PHE A 152 -3.13 6.00 4.80
CA PHE A 152 -4.00 4.82 4.87
C PHE A 152 -3.30 3.65 5.58
N GLY A 153 -2.05 3.35 5.22
CA GLY A 153 -1.27 2.30 5.88
C GLY A 153 -1.05 2.56 7.37
N LEU A 154 -0.77 3.83 7.76
CA LEU A 154 -0.67 4.21 9.17
C LEU A 154 -1.98 4.00 9.93
N GLU A 155 -3.11 4.43 9.35
CA GLU A 155 -4.44 4.25 9.95
C GLU A 155 -4.75 2.76 10.13
N SER A 156 -4.57 1.95 9.08
CA SER A 156 -4.83 0.51 9.12
C SER A 156 -3.96 -0.21 10.16
N ALA A 157 -2.67 0.11 10.22
CA ALA A 157 -1.77 -0.45 11.23
C ALA A 157 -2.18 -0.06 12.66
N ALA A 158 -2.61 1.20 12.85
CA ALA A 158 -3.10 1.69 14.12
C ALA A 158 -4.44 1.03 14.53
N ASP A 159 -5.33 0.76 13.56
CA ASP A 159 -6.59 0.04 13.80
C ASP A 159 -6.35 -1.38 14.30
N TRP A 160 -5.40 -2.12 13.70
CA TRP A 160 -5.01 -3.45 14.18
C TRP A 160 -4.35 -3.42 15.57
N THR A 161 -3.64 -2.35 15.90
CA THR A 161 -3.02 -2.17 17.22
C THR A 161 -4.05 -1.77 18.29
N GLY A 162 -5.09 -1.03 17.88
CA GLY A 162 -6.20 -0.64 18.74
C GLY A 162 -5.92 0.55 19.65
N GLY A 163 -6.91 0.92 20.46
CA GLY A 163 -6.84 1.85 21.59
C GLY A 163 -6.09 3.17 21.34
N GLU A 164 -5.02 3.38 22.10
CA GLU A 164 -4.20 4.60 22.05
C GLU A 164 -3.46 4.81 20.73
N ALA A 165 -3.12 3.72 20.01
CA ALA A 165 -2.45 3.82 18.72
C ALA A 165 -3.37 4.48 17.69
N LYS A 166 -4.62 4.05 17.65
CA LYS A 166 -5.65 4.63 16.77
C LYS A 166 -5.91 6.10 17.08
N ALA A 167 -6.09 6.44 18.36
CA ALA A 167 -6.31 7.81 18.78
C ALA A 167 -5.13 8.72 18.45
N GLY A 168 -3.89 8.23 18.66
CA GLY A 168 -2.66 8.98 18.39
C GLY A 168 -2.39 9.23 16.91
N ALA A 169 -2.80 8.32 16.02
CA ALA A 169 -2.58 8.46 14.59
C ALA A 169 -3.62 9.37 13.88
N SER A 170 -4.83 9.51 14.44
CA SER A 170 -6.00 10.04 13.73
C SER A 170 -5.80 11.47 13.18
N ALA A 171 -5.22 12.37 13.96
CA ALA A 171 -4.98 13.76 13.53
C ALA A 171 -3.97 13.82 12.39
N THR A 172 -2.86 13.11 12.50
CA THR A 172 -1.81 13.05 11.47
C THR A 172 -2.31 12.42 10.18
N VAL A 173 -3.13 11.37 10.28
CA VAL A 173 -3.77 10.74 9.12
C VAL A 173 -4.68 11.72 8.39
N ALA A 174 -5.51 12.46 9.13
CA ALA A 174 -6.41 13.46 8.53
C ALA A 174 -5.63 14.59 7.84
N GLU A 175 -4.57 15.10 8.46
CA GLU A 175 -3.71 16.14 7.89
C GLU A 175 -2.98 15.63 6.63
N ALA A 176 -2.36 14.46 6.69
CA ALA A 176 -1.65 13.87 5.55
C ALA A 176 -2.58 13.61 4.36
N ARG A 177 -3.81 13.15 4.61
CA ARG A 177 -4.84 13.00 3.57
C ARG A 177 -5.23 14.33 2.95
N ALA A 178 -5.43 15.38 3.76
CA ALA A 178 -5.79 16.71 3.26
C ALA A 178 -4.68 17.30 2.39
N VAL A 179 -3.42 17.20 2.81
CA VAL A 179 -2.27 17.63 2.03
C VAL A 179 -2.12 16.79 0.75
N GLY A 180 -2.25 15.48 0.87
CA GLY A 180 -2.21 14.56 -0.28
C GLY A 180 -3.30 14.84 -1.31
N GLU A 181 -4.50 15.17 -0.88
CA GLU A 181 -5.60 15.55 -1.78
C GLU A 181 -5.30 16.84 -2.54
N LYS A 182 -4.80 17.88 -1.86
CA LYS A 182 -4.40 19.14 -2.50
C LYS A 182 -3.32 18.92 -3.57
N LEU A 183 -2.32 18.09 -3.28
CA LEU A 183 -1.28 17.74 -4.23
C LEU A 183 -1.83 16.96 -5.43
N ALA A 184 -2.64 15.93 -5.19
CA ALA A 184 -3.18 15.05 -6.21
C ALA A 184 -4.19 15.73 -7.13
N SER A 185 -4.97 16.69 -6.60
CA SER A 185 -6.01 17.41 -7.36
C SER A 185 -5.52 18.73 -7.99
N GLY A 186 -4.25 19.11 -7.78
CA GLY A 186 -3.72 20.42 -8.23
C GLY A 186 -4.28 21.60 -7.42
N GLY A 187 -4.74 21.36 -6.19
CA GLY A 187 -5.22 22.40 -5.28
C GLY A 187 -4.09 23.33 -4.78
N ALA A 188 -4.45 24.40 -4.08
CA ALA A 188 -3.47 25.31 -3.50
C ALA A 188 -2.78 24.68 -2.28
N TRP A 189 -1.47 24.69 -2.29
CA TRP A 189 -0.61 24.20 -1.19
C TRP A 189 0.63 25.09 -1.06
N THR A 190 1.29 25.05 0.11
CA THR A 190 2.59 25.66 0.33
C THR A 190 3.66 24.59 0.55
N ARG A 191 4.91 24.92 0.25
CA ARG A 191 6.04 24.01 0.50
C ARG A 191 6.11 23.59 1.97
N ASP A 192 5.91 24.55 2.88
CA ASP A 192 5.96 24.30 4.33
C ASP A 192 4.85 23.36 4.79
N GLU A 193 3.64 23.50 4.25
CA GLU A 193 2.52 22.62 4.55
C GLU A 193 2.82 21.16 4.15
N VAL A 194 3.35 20.96 2.94
CA VAL A 194 3.69 19.61 2.46
C VAL A 194 4.85 19.02 3.26
N THR A 195 5.90 19.79 3.51
CA THR A 195 7.05 19.31 4.30
C THR A 195 6.62 18.92 5.71
N LYS A 196 5.83 19.76 6.39
CA LYS A 196 5.28 19.44 7.71
C LYS A 196 4.40 18.18 7.71
N GLY A 197 3.55 18.02 6.69
CA GLY A 197 2.71 16.83 6.57
C GLY A 197 3.52 15.54 6.38
N LEU A 198 4.57 15.57 5.54
CA LEU A 198 5.49 14.45 5.34
C LEU A 198 6.28 14.10 6.61
N ASP A 199 6.74 15.12 7.35
CA ASP A 199 7.51 14.94 8.58
C ASP A 199 6.62 14.43 9.73
N ALA A 200 5.44 15.02 9.92
CA ALA A 200 4.48 14.57 10.92
C ALA A 200 4.04 13.13 10.69
N LEU A 201 3.75 12.79 9.42
CA LEU A 201 3.41 11.41 9.07
C LEU A 201 4.55 10.44 9.36
N GLY A 202 5.79 10.81 9.03
CA GLY A 202 6.98 10.02 9.35
C GLY A 202 7.12 9.78 10.84
N HIS A 203 6.98 10.83 11.64
CA HIS A 203 7.07 10.73 13.09
C HIS A 203 6.01 9.78 13.68
N SER A 204 4.76 9.88 13.21
CA SER A 204 3.69 8.99 13.64
C SER A 204 3.91 7.53 13.20
N ILE A 205 4.45 7.29 12.00
CA ILE A 205 4.83 5.95 11.54
C ILE A 205 5.91 5.36 12.46
N ASP A 206 6.96 6.13 12.77
CA ASP A 206 8.06 5.70 13.66
C ASP A 206 7.56 5.42 15.09
N GLU A 207 6.65 6.25 15.60
CA GLU A 207 6.02 6.02 16.90
C GLU A 207 5.21 4.71 16.94
N LEU A 208 4.40 4.49 15.92
CA LEU A 208 3.64 3.25 15.81
C LEU A 208 4.58 2.05 15.68
N GLY A 209 5.64 2.16 14.89
CA GLY A 209 6.66 1.12 14.73
C GLY A 209 7.25 0.68 16.07
N ARG A 210 7.57 1.63 16.97
CA ARG A 210 8.05 1.31 18.33
C ARG A 210 6.99 0.60 19.17
N LYS A 211 5.72 0.98 19.06
CA LYS A 211 4.60 0.34 19.80
C LYS A 211 4.36 -1.10 19.37
N ILE A 212 4.49 -1.41 18.09
CA ILE A 212 4.31 -2.77 17.55
C ILE A 212 5.61 -3.61 17.59
N GLY A 213 6.68 -3.10 18.23
CA GLY A 213 7.95 -3.82 18.40
C GLY A 213 8.83 -3.86 17.14
N ARG A 214 8.60 -2.96 16.18
CA ARG A 214 9.52 -2.73 15.06
C ARG A 214 10.52 -1.64 15.45
N ALA A 215 11.79 -2.03 15.65
CA ALA A 215 12.88 -1.06 15.69
C ALA A 215 13.08 -0.51 14.27
N THR A 216 13.04 0.80 14.12
CA THR A 216 13.41 1.51 12.87
C THR A 216 14.92 1.56 12.73
#